data_f84554aeef4d5f21e956fddd52fbac23
#
_entry.id   f84554aeef4d5f21e956fddd52fbac23
#
_cell.length_a   1.000
_cell.length_b   1.000
_cell.length_c   1.000
_cell.angle_alpha   90.00
_cell.angle_beta   90.00
_cell.angle_gamma   90.00
#
_symmetry.space_group_name_H-M   'P 1'
#
loop_
_entity.id
_entity.type
_entity.pdbx_description
1 polymer ?
#
loop_
_entity_poly.entity_id
_entity_poly.type
_entity_poly.pdbx_seq_one_letter_code
_entity_poly.pdbx_strand_id
1 'polypeptide(L)'
;MTGQAHDKAHDMARSAVLSRVRAALATAPAQSVAVPRDYHREPLTGAGNVGRFAETVAEYRARVHRIEADAIAATVLELVGPSASVVIPADLPPDWVTGLTTVTDAPPLRVEQLDRVDAVLTGCALGIAASGTIVLDAGAGQGRRALTLVPDHHICVVRGDQIVDTVPQAFAELSPTRPLTFISGPSATSDIELQRVEGVHGPRTLDVLIV
;
A
#
# COMPACT_ATOMS: atom_id res chain seq x y z
N MET A 1 -11.69 32.56 -21.46
CA MET A 1 -12.59 33.14 -20.43
C MET A 1 -13.54 32.12 -19.78
N THR A 2 -13.43 30.81 -20.08
CA THR A 2 -14.33 29.77 -19.57
C THR A 2 -13.94 29.19 -18.19
N GLY A 3 -12.70 29.28 -17.76
CA GLY A 3 -12.23 28.70 -16.48
C GLY A 3 -12.76 29.42 -15.22
N GLN A 4 -12.77 30.75 -15.23
CA GLN A 4 -13.23 31.51 -14.06
C GLN A 4 -14.72 31.42 -13.75
N ALA A 5 -15.56 31.15 -14.76
CA ALA A 5 -17.00 30.95 -14.56
C ALA A 5 -17.28 29.56 -13.95
N HIS A 6 -16.49 28.55 -14.31
CA HIS A 6 -16.59 27.19 -13.78
C HIS A 6 -16.17 27.13 -12.31
N ASP A 7 -15.05 27.78 -11.95
CA ASP A 7 -14.58 27.86 -10.57
C ASP A 7 -15.59 28.57 -9.66
N LYS A 8 -16.17 29.69 -10.10
CA LYS A 8 -17.22 30.39 -9.33
C LYS A 8 -18.46 29.55 -9.09
N ALA A 9 -18.91 28.81 -10.10
CA ALA A 9 -20.08 27.92 -9.97
C ALA A 9 -19.80 26.78 -8.96
N HIS A 10 -18.60 26.23 -8.99
CA HIS A 10 -18.15 25.19 -8.05
C HIS A 10 -18.08 25.71 -6.61
N ASP A 11 -17.50 26.90 -6.40
CA ASP A 11 -17.42 27.55 -5.09
C ASP A 11 -18.80 27.91 -4.52
N MET A 12 -19.73 28.36 -5.37
CA MET A 12 -21.10 28.63 -4.95
C MET A 12 -21.82 27.34 -4.54
N ALA A 13 -21.70 26.27 -5.31
CA ALA A 13 -22.29 24.98 -4.99
C ALA A 13 -21.73 24.41 -3.69
N ARG A 14 -20.41 24.44 -3.50
CA ARG A 14 -19.74 24.05 -2.26
C ARG A 14 -20.22 24.86 -1.06
N SER A 15 -20.29 26.18 -1.21
CA SER A 15 -20.74 27.09 -0.16
C SER A 15 -22.21 26.80 0.23
N ALA A 16 -23.08 26.58 -0.76
CA ALA A 16 -24.48 26.24 -0.51
C ALA A 16 -24.64 24.90 0.26
N VAL A 17 -23.88 23.86 -0.13
CA VAL A 17 -23.88 22.56 0.58
C VAL A 17 -23.40 22.72 2.01
N LEU A 18 -22.26 23.40 2.23
CA LEU A 18 -21.71 23.62 3.57
C LEU A 18 -22.64 24.44 4.46
N SER A 19 -23.33 25.45 3.89
CA SER A 19 -24.32 26.24 4.63
C SER A 19 -25.50 25.39 5.11
N ARG A 20 -26.01 24.51 4.25
CA ARG A 20 -27.08 23.58 4.63
C ARG A 20 -26.65 22.58 5.73
N VAL A 21 -25.44 22.06 5.62
CA VAL A 21 -24.87 21.16 6.64
C VAL A 21 -24.73 21.88 7.97
N ARG A 22 -24.16 23.11 7.98
CA ARG A 22 -24.04 23.92 9.21
C ARG A 22 -25.41 24.25 9.83
N ALA A 23 -26.40 24.58 9.01
CA ALA A 23 -27.75 24.85 9.50
C ALA A 23 -28.38 23.60 10.15
N ALA A 24 -28.20 22.42 9.55
CA ALA A 24 -28.67 21.16 10.12
C ALA A 24 -27.94 20.82 11.45
N LEU A 25 -26.63 21.04 11.51
CA LEU A 25 -25.84 20.77 12.72
C LEU A 25 -26.11 21.77 13.84
N ALA A 26 -26.52 23.01 13.54
CA ALA A 26 -26.83 24.01 14.55
C ALA A 26 -28.00 23.64 15.49
N THR A 27 -28.87 22.73 15.04
CA THR A 27 -29.99 22.20 15.84
C THR A 27 -29.64 20.87 16.55
N ALA A 28 -28.48 20.29 16.26
CA ALA A 28 -28.03 19.06 16.90
C ALA A 28 -27.47 19.35 18.32
N PRO A 29 -27.83 18.57 19.34
CA PRO A 29 -27.24 18.74 20.67
C PRO A 29 -25.74 18.51 20.58
N ALA A 30 -24.95 19.49 21.01
CA ALA A 30 -23.50 19.40 21.12
C ALA A 30 -23.10 18.47 22.28
N GLN A 31 -23.39 17.18 22.16
CA GLN A 31 -22.88 16.20 23.14
C GLN A 31 -21.46 15.83 22.73
N SER A 32 -20.50 16.21 23.56
CA SER A 32 -19.15 15.68 23.47
C SER A 32 -19.18 14.20 23.86
N VAL A 33 -19.07 13.33 22.87
CA VAL A 33 -18.92 11.89 23.13
C VAL A 33 -17.45 11.63 23.45
N ALA A 34 -17.17 11.12 24.65
CA ALA A 34 -15.82 10.63 24.97
C ALA A 34 -15.53 9.40 24.12
N VAL A 35 -14.58 9.53 23.20
CA VAL A 35 -14.12 8.41 22.39
C VAL A 35 -13.01 7.70 23.17
N PRO A 36 -13.23 6.44 23.64
CA PRO A 36 -12.19 5.67 24.30
C PRO A 36 -11.02 5.47 23.34
N ARG A 37 -9.78 5.67 23.82
CA ARG A 37 -8.57 5.53 23.01
C ARG A 37 -7.52 4.64 23.68
N ASP A 38 -7.98 3.71 24.52
CA ASP A 38 -7.15 2.77 25.27
C ASP A 38 -6.72 1.60 24.36
N TYR A 39 -5.99 1.91 23.31
CA TYR A 39 -5.47 0.93 22.39
C TYR A 39 -4.22 0.25 22.95
N HIS A 40 -4.07 -1.04 22.71
CA HIS A 40 -2.81 -1.76 22.97
C HIS A 40 -1.72 -1.24 22.04
N ARG A 41 -0.87 -0.38 22.57
CA ARG A 41 0.26 0.23 21.82
C ARG A 41 1.58 -0.50 22.05
N GLU A 42 1.67 -1.25 23.15
CA GLU A 42 2.83 -2.06 23.45
C GLU A 42 2.85 -3.33 22.60
N PRO A 43 4.04 -3.82 22.20
CA PRO A 43 4.16 -5.09 21.50
C PRO A 43 3.52 -6.22 22.28
N LEU A 44 2.79 -7.10 21.60
CA LEU A 44 2.22 -8.30 22.24
C LEU A 44 3.30 -9.35 22.58
N THR A 45 4.38 -9.39 21.83
CA THR A 45 5.44 -10.40 21.90
C THR A 45 6.87 -9.86 21.86
N GLY A 46 7.07 -8.56 22.08
CA GLY A 46 8.36 -7.88 21.90
C GLY A 46 8.51 -7.21 20.54
N ALA A 47 9.70 -7.12 19.97
CA ALA A 47 9.91 -6.61 18.62
C ALA A 47 9.12 -7.47 17.62
N GLY A 48 8.46 -6.85 16.66
CA GLY A 48 7.45 -7.41 15.76
C GLY A 48 7.68 -8.85 15.31
N ASN A 49 6.65 -9.66 15.44
CA ASN A 49 6.76 -11.10 15.19
C ASN A 49 6.76 -11.41 13.68
N VAL A 50 7.97 -11.51 13.11
CA VAL A 50 8.21 -11.86 11.70
C VAL A 50 7.55 -13.19 11.32
N GLY A 51 7.56 -14.18 12.22
CA GLY A 51 6.92 -15.48 12.02
C GLY A 51 5.43 -15.35 11.80
N ARG A 52 4.77 -14.67 12.74
CA ARG A 52 3.33 -14.39 12.65
C ARG A 52 2.97 -13.55 11.43
N PHE A 53 3.78 -12.54 11.11
CA PHE A 53 3.57 -11.74 9.90
C PHE A 53 3.57 -12.61 8.65
N ALA A 54 4.57 -13.49 8.50
CA ALA A 54 4.64 -14.40 7.36
C ALA A 54 3.42 -15.33 7.26
N GLU A 55 2.96 -15.87 8.38
CA GLU A 55 1.77 -16.76 8.44
C GLU A 55 0.51 -16.00 8.04
N THR A 56 0.25 -14.84 8.65
CA THR A 56 -0.97 -14.06 8.38
C THR A 56 -1.00 -13.47 6.97
N VAL A 57 0.14 -13.07 6.41
CA VAL A 57 0.23 -12.64 5.00
C VAL A 57 -0.11 -13.78 4.06
N ALA A 58 0.39 -15.00 4.34
CA ALA A 58 0.11 -16.19 3.53
C ALA A 58 -1.37 -16.61 3.59
N GLU A 59 -2.08 -16.43 4.72
CA GLU A 59 -3.51 -16.69 4.85
C GLU A 59 -4.35 -15.87 3.85
N TYR A 60 -3.88 -14.70 3.46
CA TYR A 60 -4.50 -13.85 2.44
C TYR A 60 -4.04 -14.16 1.00
N ARG A 61 -3.42 -15.34 0.77
CA ARG A 61 -2.96 -15.84 -0.54
C ARG A 61 -1.78 -15.06 -1.15
N ALA A 62 -1.08 -14.23 -0.40
CA ALA A 62 0.22 -13.74 -0.82
C ALA A 62 1.26 -14.86 -0.74
N ARG A 63 2.21 -14.86 -1.64
CA ARG A 63 3.36 -15.77 -1.59
C ARG A 63 4.43 -15.13 -0.73
N VAL A 64 4.91 -15.83 0.28
CA VAL A 64 5.88 -15.31 1.24
C VAL A 64 7.22 -16.02 1.07
N HIS A 65 8.28 -15.23 0.94
CA HIS A 65 9.65 -15.69 0.80
C HIS A 65 10.49 -15.09 1.93
N ARG A 66 11.11 -15.94 2.73
CA ARG A 66 12.11 -15.52 3.73
C ARG A 66 13.48 -15.70 3.11
N ILE A 67 14.21 -14.62 2.95
CA ILE A 67 15.48 -14.60 2.25
C ILE A 67 16.47 -13.70 2.98
N GLU A 68 17.74 -13.85 2.66
CA GLU A 68 18.76 -12.89 3.05
C GLU A 68 18.72 -11.64 2.17
N ALA A 69 19.14 -10.50 2.70
CA ALA A 69 19.03 -9.21 2.01
C ALA A 69 19.82 -9.16 0.68
N ASP A 70 20.89 -9.91 0.55
CA ASP A 70 21.70 -10.02 -0.67
C ASP A 70 21.06 -10.91 -1.74
N ALA A 71 20.04 -11.71 -1.38
CA ALA A 71 19.33 -12.58 -2.30
C ALA A 71 18.14 -11.91 -3.00
N ILE A 72 17.79 -10.65 -2.67
CA ILE A 72 16.60 -9.97 -3.21
C ILE A 72 16.59 -10.00 -4.74
N ALA A 73 17.63 -9.51 -5.40
CA ALA A 73 17.68 -9.43 -6.86
C ALA A 73 17.55 -10.81 -7.53
N ALA A 74 18.23 -11.82 -7.00
CA ALA A 74 18.14 -13.19 -7.52
C ALA A 74 16.73 -13.76 -7.36
N THR A 75 16.12 -13.56 -6.21
CA THR A 75 14.74 -14.02 -5.94
C THR A 75 13.73 -13.32 -6.86
N VAL A 76 13.86 -12.00 -7.04
CA VAL A 76 12.99 -11.27 -8.00
C VAL A 76 13.15 -11.84 -9.41
N LEU A 77 14.38 -12.10 -9.85
CA LEU A 77 14.65 -12.69 -11.16
C LEU A 77 14.01 -14.09 -11.31
N GLU A 78 14.05 -14.90 -10.29
CA GLU A 78 13.39 -16.22 -10.27
C GLU A 78 11.86 -16.09 -10.36
N LEU A 79 11.27 -15.12 -9.66
CA LEU A 79 9.81 -14.91 -9.63
C LEU A 79 9.24 -14.41 -10.95
N VAL A 80 9.95 -13.50 -11.64
CA VAL A 80 9.45 -12.86 -12.86
C VAL A 80 10.02 -13.46 -14.13
N GLY A 81 11.17 -14.12 -14.04
CA GLY A 81 11.92 -14.64 -15.19
C GLY A 81 12.86 -13.61 -15.86
N PRO A 82 13.83 -14.10 -16.66
CA PRO A 82 14.93 -13.29 -17.16
C PRO A 82 14.53 -12.26 -18.24
N SER A 83 13.38 -12.43 -18.87
CA SER A 83 12.90 -11.53 -19.93
C SER A 83 11.86 -10.52 -19.45
N ALA A 84 11.47 -10.60 -18.18
CA ALA A 84 10.44 -9.75 -17.62
C ALA A 84 10.92 -8.31 -17.40
N SER A 85 10.02 -7.37 -17.64
CA SER A 85 10.21 -5.94 -17.35
C SER A 85 9.63 -5.61 -15.97
N VAL A 86 10.45 -5.05 -15.09
CA VAL A 86 10.06 -4.69 -13.73
C VAL A 86 10.05 -3.18 -13.56
N VAL A 87 8.90 -2.59 -13.25
CA VAL A 87 8.85 -1.16 -12.92
C VAL A 87 9.30 -0.95 -11.48
N ILE A 88 10.06 0.12 -11.27
CA ILE A 88 10.65 0.46 -9.98
C ILE A 88 10.48 1.94 -9.65
N PRO A 89 10.36 2.32 -8.37
CA PRO A 89 10.57 3.68 -7.90
C PRO A 89 11.98 4.17 -8.22
N ALA A 90 12.14 5.48 -8.41
CA ALA A 90 13.45 6.06 -8.75
C ALA A 90 14.49 5.96 -7.62
N ASP A 91 14.02 5.81 -6.41
CA ASP A 91 14.82 5.76 -5.18
C ASP A 91 14.92 4.34 -4.58
N LEU A 92 14.61 3.31 -5.38
CA LEU A 92 14.79 1.92 -4.94
C LEU A 92 16.29 1.60 -4.81
N PRO A 93 16.71 0.83 -3.78
CA PRO A 93 18.11 0.42 -3.64
C PRO A 93 18.63 -0.29 -4.90
N PRO A 94 19.78 0.12 -5.45
CA PRO A 94 20.28 -0.44 -6.70
C PRO A 94 20.65 -1.93 -6.61
N ASP A 95 21.03 -2.38 -5.44
CA ASP A 95 21.38 -3.79 -5.21
C ASP A 95 20.19 -4.73 -5.36
N TRP A 96 18.95 -4.23 -5.17
CA TRP A 96 17.74 -5.03 -5.32
C TRP A 96 17.38 -5.34 -6.77
N VAL A 97 18.00 -4.65 -7.72
CA VAL A 97 17.66 -4.75 -9.14
C VAL A 97 18.81 -5.27 -10.02
N THR A 98 19.88 -5.74 -9.41
CA THR A 98 21.03 -6.26 -10.13
C THR A 98 20.63 -7.42 -11.04
N GLY A 99 20.92 -7.29 -12.35
CA GLY A 99 20.59 -8.31 -13.35
C GLY A 99 19.14 -8.31 -13.84
N LEU A 100 18.28 -7.41 -13.36
CA LEU A 100 16.88 -7.26 -13.81
C LEU A 100 16.78 -6.28 -14.99
N THR A 101 15.80 -6.51 -15.85
CA THR A 101 15.37 -5.52 -16.85
C THR A 101 14.37 -4.56 -16.18
N THR A 102 14.82 -3.35 -15.85
CA THR A 102 14.01 -2.40 -15.09
C THR A 102 13.53 -1.22 -15.92
N VAL A 103 12.36 -0.70 -15.55
CA VAL A 103 11.78 0.56 -16.03
C VAL A 103 11.56 1.47 -14.82
N THR A 104 12.24 2.61 -14.78
CA THR A 104 12.13 3.56 -13.67
C THR A 104 10.94 4.49 -13.89
N ASP A 105 10.13 4.75 -12.84
CA ASP A 105 9.01 5.70 -12.88
C ASP A 105 9.49 7.17 -12.70
N ALA A 106 10.48 7.57 -13.47
CA ALA A 106 11.02 8.94 -13.52
C ALA A 106 11.49 9.30 -14.93
N PRO A 107 10.79 10.19 -15.67
CA PRO A 107 9.52 10.84 -15.28
C PRO A 107 8.37 9.85 -15.13
N PRO A 108 7.27 10.25 -14.45
CA PRO A 108 6.14 9.36 -14.20
C PRO A 108 5.59 8.70 -15.47
N LEU A 109 5.53 7.39 -15.46
CA LEU A 109 5.01 6.59 -16.58
C LEU A 109 3.50 6.75 -16.72
N ARG A 110 3.00 6.69 -17.94
CA ARG A 110 1.55 6.68 -18.20
C ARG A 110 0.97 5.31 -17.83
N VAL A 111 -0.35 5.27 -17.61
CA VAL A 111 -1.06 4.04 -17.24
C VAL A 111 -0.83 2.93 -18.26
N GLU A 112 -0.86 3.24 -19.56
CA GLU A 112 -0.63 2.27 -20.63
C GLU A 112 0.79 1.71 -20.67
N GLN A 113 1.76 2.43 -20.10
CA GLN A 113 3.13 1.93 -19.94
C GLN A 113 3.25 1.02 -18.72
N LEU A 114 2.57 1.37 -17.61
CA LEU A 114 2.50 0.54 -16.40
C LEU A 114 1.74 -0.77 -16.65
N ASP A 115 0.72 -0.75 -17.51
CA ASP A 115 -0.08 -1.93 -17.88
C ASP A 115 0.72 -2.96 -18.71
N ARG A 116 1.83 -2.54 -19.28
CA ARG A 116 2.69 -3.40 -20.13
C ARG A 116 3.87 -4.02 -19.41
N VAL A 117 4.15 -3.61 -18.20
CA VAL A 117 5.23 -4.21 -17.43
C VAL A 117 4.76 -5.48 -16.73
N ASP A 118 5.66 -6.42 -16.54
CA ASP A 118 5.33 -7.73 -15.97
C ASP A 118 5.16 -7.67 -14.45
N ALA A 119 5.91 -6.78 -13.77
CA ALA A 119 5.87 -6.66 -12.32
C ALA A 119 6.26 -5.27 -11.85
N VAL A 120 5.93 -4.98 -10.58
CA VAL A 120 6.47 -3.86 -9.82
C VAL A 120 7.24 -4.37 -8.61
N LEU A 121 8.42 -3.80 -8.36
CA LEU A 121 9.20 -4.05 -7.15
C LEU A 121 9.22 -2.80 -6.27
N THR A 122 8.83 -2.95 -5.00
CA THR A 122 8.87 -1.85 -4.02
C THR A 122 9.35 -2.31 -2.65
N GLY A 123 9.74 -1.36 -1.82
CA GLY A 123 9.73 -1.52 -0.36
C GLY A 123 8.36 -1.20 0.22
N CYS A 124 8.31 -1.07 1.55
CA CYS A 124 7.12 -0.65 2.28
C CYS A 124 7.50 0.32 3.42
N ALA A 125 6.49 0.94 4.04
CA ALA A 125 6.68 1.69 5.27
C ALA A 125 6.80 0.74 6.46
N LEU A 126 5.86 -0.18 6.61
CA LEU A 126 5.88 -1.21 7.66
C LEU A 126 4.95 -2.40 7.32
N GLY A 127 5.12 -3.49 8.08
CA GLY A 127 4.24 -4.66 8.10
C GLY A 127 3.52 -4.80 9.44
N ILE A 128 2.28 -5.29 9.44
CA ILE A 128 1.47 -5.52 10.65
C ILE A 128 1.24 -7.01 10.83
N ALA A 129 1.85 -7.61 11.85
CA ALA A 129 1.82 -9.06 12.05
C ALA A 129 0.42 -9.60 12.38
N ALA A 130 -0.38 -8.87 13.16
CA ALA A 130 -1.70 -9.34 13.57
C ALA A 130 -2.69 -9.51 12.41
N SER A 131 -2.53 -8.75 11.34
CA SER A 131 -3.47 -8.70 10.21
C SER A 131 -2.86 -9.08 8.87
N GLY A 132 -1.56 -9.44 8.81
CA GLY A 132 -0.87 -9.73 7.56
C GLY A 132 -0.93 -8.57 6.56
N THR A 133 -0.80 -7.34 7.07
CA THR A 133 -0.99 -6.14 6.26
C THR A 133 0.35 -5.47 6.00
N ILE A 134 0.61 -5.12 4.74
CA ILE A 134 1.70 -4.25 4.32
C ILE A 134 1.17 -2.83 4.23
N VAL A 135 1.89 -1.86 4.76
CA VAL A 135 1.52 -0.45 4.67
C VAL A 135 2.49 0.30 3.77
N LEU A 136 1.94 1.01 2.80
CA LEU A 136 2.66 1.96 1.97
C LEU A 136 2.23 3.38 2.34
N ASP A 137 3.20 4.30 2.40
CA ASP A 137 3.00 5.72 2.73
C ASP A 137 3.59 6.67 1.68
N ALA A 138 3.86 6.16 0.48
CA ALA A 138 4.56 6.85 -0.60
C ALA A 138 5.95 7.40 -0.16
N GLY A 139 6.61 6.70 0.76
CA GLY A 139 7.97 6.97 1.22
C GLY A 139 9.03 6.39 0.30
N ALA A 140 10.27 6.36 0.82
CA ALA A 140 11.43 5.86 0.10
C ALA A 140 11.23 4.41 -0.40
N GLY A 141 11.60 4.16 -1.65
CA GLY A 141 11.50 2.85 -2.29
C GLY A 141 10.07 2.36 -2.56
N GLN A 142 9.03 3.19 -2.38
CA GLN A 142 7.64 2.77 -2.56
C GLN A 142 6.99 3.34 -3.82
N GLY A 143 7.42 4.54 -4.23
CA GLY A 143 6.87 5.25 -5.38
C GLY A 143 5.43 5.73 -5.18
N ARG A 144 4.82 6.17 -6.28
CA ARG A 144 3.42 6.63 -6.27
C ARG A 144 2.44 5.47 -6.35
N ARG A 145 1.21 5.68 -5.87
CA ARG A 145 0.16 4.63 -5.79
C ARG A 145 -0.10 3.88 -7.12
N ALA A 146 0.05 4.54 -8.27
CA ALA A 146 -0.17 3.90 -9.57
C ALA A 146 0.76 2.69 -9.82
N LEU A 147 2.00 2.72 -9.28
CA LEU A 147 2.96 1.62 -9.43
C LEU A 147 2.44 0.32 -8.80
N THR A 148 1.79 0.41 -7.65
CA THR A 148 1.28 -0.75 -6.92
C THR A 148 -0.21 -1.01 -7.17
N LEU A 149 -0.79 -0.37 -8.20
CA LEU A 149 -2.19 -0.52 -8.57
C LEU A 149 -2.37 -1.12 -9.96
N VAL A 150 -1.53 -0.70 -10.94
CA VAL A 150 -1.71 -1.03 -12.35
C VAL A 150 -1.01 -2.34 -12.75
N PRO A 151 0.28 -2.57 -12.47
CA PRO A 151 0.93 -3.84 -12.79
C PRO A 151 0.25 -5.02 -12.08
N ASP A 152 0.21 -6.14 -12.76
CA ASP A 152 -0.54 -7.32 -12.31
C ASP A 152 0.16 -8.14 -11.22
N HIS A 153 1.47 -7.92 -11.08
CA HIS A 153 2.32 -8.60 -10.11
C HIS A 153 3.07 -7.56 -9.24
N HIS A 154 2.81 -7.56 -7.95
CA HIS A 154 3.54 -6.74 -6.98
C HIS A 154 4.49 -7.60 -6.16
N ILE A 155 5.76 -7.25 -6.16
CA ILE A 155 6.80 -7.83 -5.31
C ILE A 155 7.17 -6.76 -4.28
N CYS A 156 6.94 -7.05 -3.01
CA CYS A 156 7.17 -6.12 -1.92
C CYS A 156 8.24 -6.63 -0.97
N VAL A 157 9.31 -5.87 -0.78
CA VAL A 157 10.34 -6.17 0.20
C VAL A 157 9.93 -5.59 1.55
N VAL A 158 9.93 -6.41 2.57
CA VAL A 158 9.62 -6.06 3.96
C VAL A 158 10.80 -6.46 4.83
N ARG A 159 11.46 -5.48 5.48
CA ARG A 159 12.51 -5.80 6.42
C ARG A 159 11.93 -6.21 7.77
N GLY A 160 12.59 -7.13 8.45
CA GLY A 160 12.14 -7.61 9.76
C GLY A 160 11.98 -6.50 10.80
N ASP A 161 12.82 -5.45 10.74
CA ASP A 161 12.75 -4.29 11.62
C ASP A 161 11.57 -3.34 11.33
N GLN A 162 10.90 -3.48 10.19
CA GLN A 162 9.69 -2.72 9.82
C GLN A 162 8.40 -3.41 10.28
N ILE A 163 8.47 -4.59 10.90
CA ILE A 163 7.27 -5.34 11.29
C ILE A 163 6.86 -4.95 12.71
N VAL A 164 5.62 -4.49 12.85
CA VAL A 164 4.96 -4.22 14.14
C VAL A 164 3.87 -5.25 14.41
N ASP A 165 3.51 -5.47 15.67
CA ASP A 165 2.52 -6.50 16.02
C ASP A 165 1.08 -6.09 15.69
N THR A 166 0.71 -4.84 15.95
CA THR A 166 -0.69 -4.41 15.93
C THR A 166 -0.93 -3.13 15.12
N VAL A 167 -2.17 -2.94 14.69
CA VAL A 167 -2.62 -1.73 13.99
C VAL A 167 -2.38 -0.45 14.82
N PRO A 168 -2.68 -0.40 16.14
CA PRO A 168 -2.36 0.79 16.95
C PRO A 168 -0.88 1.15 16.98
N GLN A 169 0.03 0.16 16.98
CA GLN A 169 1.47 0.39 16.87
C GLN A 169 1.83 0.99 15.51
N ALA A 170 1.30 0.42 14.42
CA ALA A 170 1.50 0.96 13.09
C ALA A 170 1.11 2.44 13.00
N PHE A 171 -0.06 2.82 13.53
CA PHE A 171 -0.49 4.21 13.55
C PHE A 171 0.33 5.12 14.46
N ALA A 172 1.07 4.58 15.43
CA ALA A 172 2.02 5.37 16.22
C ALA A 172 3.28 5.75 15.43
N GLU A 173 3.66 4.93 14.43
CA GLU A 173 4.85 5.14 13.59
C GLU A 173 4.54 5.88 12.28
N LEU A 174 3.30 5.74 11.77
CA LEU A 174 2.90 6.35 10.49
C LEU A 174 2.57 7.84 10.63
N SER A 175 2.93 8.61 9.61
CA SER A 175 2.54 10.01 9.53
C SER A 175 1.10 10.14 9.03
N PRO A 176 0.17 10.78 9.79
CA PRO A 176 -1.23 10.90 9.38
C PRO A 176 -1.45 11.86 8.20
N THR A 177 -0.42 12.61 7.79
CA THR A 177 -0.48 13.54 6.65
C THR A 177 -0.03 12.91 5.33
N ARG A 178 0.54 11.70 5.36
CA ARG A 178 0.97 10.97 4.16
C ARG A 178 -0.18 10.14 3.59
N PRO A 179 -0.20 9.90 2.27
CA PRO A 179 -1.16 8.99 1.68
C PRO A 179 -0.85 7.56 2.14
N LEU A 180 -1.79 6.92 2.82
CA LEU A 180 -1.62 5.56 3.32
C LEU A 180 -2.36 4.56 2.45
N THR A 181 -1.70 3.43 2.15
CA THR A 181 -2.30 2.27 1.50
C THR A 181 -2.05 1.03 2.34
N PHE A 182 -3.10 0.33 2.70
CA PHE A 182 -3.04 -0.93 3.44
C PHE A 182 -3.33 -2.09 2.47
N ILE A 183 -2.40 -3.05 2.39
CA ILE A 183 -2.46 -4.19 1.47
C ILE A 183 -2.47 -5.47 2.32
N SER A 184 -3.60 -6.19 2.28
CA SER A 184 -3.76 -7.51 2.92
C SER A 184 -4.03 -8.55 1.84
N GLY A 185 -2.96 -9.10 1.28
CA GLY A 185 -3.00 -10.05 0.16
C GLY A 185 -3.16 -9.40 -1.22
N PRO A 186 -3.17 -10.22 -2.30
CA PRO A 186 -3.41 -9.76 -3.66
C PRO A 186 -4.83 -9.23 -3.82
N SER A 187 -5.03 -8.39 -4.85
CA SER A 187 -6.31 -7.75 -5.13
C SER A 187 -7.42 -8.78 -5.36
N ALA A 188 -8.48 -8.68 -4.57
CA ALA A 188 -9.68 -9.49 -4.75
C ALA A 188 -10.89 -8.80 -4.15
N THR A 189 -12.07 -9.04 -4.72
CA THR A 189 -13.35 -8.64 -4.14
C THR A 189 -14.24 -9.87 -3.98
N SER A 190 -14.99 -9.95 -2.89
CA SER A 190 -15.94 -11.03 -2.61
C SER A 190 -17.27 -10.53 -2.03
N ASP A 191 -17.37 -9.22 -1.79
CA ASP A 191 -18.46 -8.67 -0.96
C ASP A 191 -19.81 -8.67 -1.63
N ILE A 192 -19.86 -8.72 -2.97
CA ILE A 192 -21.11 -8.63 -3.72
C ILE A 192 -21.51 -9.99 -4.31
N GLU A 193 -20.55 -10.78 -4.78
CA GLU A 193 -20.85 -11.95 -5.62
C GLU A 193 -20.67 -13.29 -4.92
N LEU A 194 -20.30 -13.30 -3.61
CA LEU A 194 -19.97 -14.48 -2.83
C LEU A 194 -18.85 -15.34 -3.45
N GLN A 195 -18.26 -14.90 -4.54
CA GLN A 195 -17.12 -15.49 -5.22
C GLN A 195 -15.99 -14.47 -5.27
N ARG A 196 -14.77 -14.91 -4.94
CA ARG A 196 -13.59 -14.06 -4.98
C ARG A 196 -13.19 -13.80 -6.44
N VAL A 197 -13.36 -12.56 -6.91
CA VAL A 197 -12.86 -12.10 -8.20
C VAL A 197 -11.53 -11.38 -7.97
N GLU A 198 -10.48 -11.85 -8.63
CA GLU A 198 -9.13 -11.32 -8.49
C GLU A 198 -8.86 -10.19 -9.51
N GLY A 199 -7.97 -9.24 -9.16
CA GLY A 199 -7.49 -8.22 -10.07
C GLY A 199 -8.40 -7.01 -10.30
N VAL A 200 -9.48 -6.84 -9.52
CA VAL A 200 -10.42 -5.71 -9.72
C VAL A 200 -9.83 -4.37 -9.27
N HIS A 201 -9.04 -4.37 -8.18
CA HIS A 201 -8.55 -3.16 -7.52
C HIS A 201 -7.03 -3.14 -7.33
N GLY A 202 -6.28 -3.89 -8.11
CA GLY A 202 -4.82 -3.96 -8.05
C GLY A 202 -4.24 -5.30 -8.52
N PRO A 203 -2.98 -5.58 -8.20
CA PRO A 203 -2.26 -6.76 -8.62
C PRO A 203 -2.96 -8.07 -8.26
N ARG A 204 -3.06 -9.00 -9.20
CA ARG A 204 -3.56 -10.37 -8.96
C ARG A 204 -2.55 -11.23 -8.21
N THR A 205 -1.28 -10.87 -8.30
CA THR A 205 -0.20 -11.60 -7.64
C THR A 205 0.54 -10.67 -6.67
N LEU A 206 0.76 -11.15 -5.45
CA LEU A 206 1.56 -10.47 -4.44
C LEU A 206 2.61 -11.45 -3.90
N ASP A 207 3.89 -11.11 -4.12
CA ASP A 207 5.03 -11.75 -3.46
C ASP A 207 5.59 -10.83 -2.37
N VAL A 208 5.82 -11.37 -1.21
CA VAL A 208 6.37 -10.65 -0.06
C VAL A 208 7.72 -11.25 0.30
N LEU A 209 8.78 -10.47 0.08
CA LEU A 209 10.15 -10.84 0.43
C LEU A 209 10.45 -10.30 1.81
N ILE A 210 10.58 -11.17 2.81
CA ILE A 210 10.95 -10.79 4.18
C ILE A 210 12.46 -10.99 4.34
N VAL A 211 13.14 -9.90 4.71
CA VAL A 211 14.61 -9.83 4.86
C VAL A 211 15.02 -9.33 6.24
#